data_1c478a8a064a195ebb3966b98f4768fb
#
_entry.id   1c478a8a064a195ebb3966b98f4768fb
#
_cell.length_a   1.000
_cell.length_b   1.000
_cell.length_c   1.000
_cell.angle_alpha   90.00
_cell.angle_beta   90.00
_cell.angle_gamma   90.00
#
_symmetry.space_group_name_H-M   'P 1'
#
loop_
_entity.id
_entity.type
_entity.pdbx_description
1 polymer ?
#
loop_
_entity_poly.entity_id
_entity_poly.type
_entity_poly.pdbx_seq_one_letter_code
_entity_poly.pdbx_strand_id
1 'polypeptide(L)'
;MAPASLITLLVILSVAFVAHASDPDILTDFVVPPGTNASVLDGAFFTYTGLIADNSANPAKFTVSKATAAEFPALLGQSVSYAALVFGPGTVNPPHVHPRASELLYVVQGPLMVGLVDETKNEVYAQTLQTGDMFVFPKGMVHFQFNGGEHVARAFSAFGSASPGTVSLPVTLFESGIPDVVLEKSLHVDEAIVHALEHDLAPPAPAPAPDSPPAPKNGAASPVPACLSLLVGFAAALLL
;
A
#
# COMPACT_ATOMS: atom_id res chain seq x y z
N MET A 1 -25.83 -13.39 45.51
CA MET A 1 -24.56 -13.87 44.94
C MET A 1 -24.81 -14.17 43.45
N ALA A 2 -24.18 -13.45 42.53
CA ALA A 2 -24.28 -13.76 41.11
C ALA A 2 -23.63 -15.14 40.89
N PRO A 3 -24.27 -16.02 40.10
CA PRO A 3 -23.71 -17.34 39.82
C PRO A 3 -22.36 -17.25 39.11
N ALA A 4 -21.40 -18.07 39.53
CA ALA A 4 -20.02 -18.08 39.00
C ALA A 4 -19.97 -18.13 37.47
N SER A 5 -20.97 -18.74 36.81
CA SER A 5 -21.15 -18.77 35.36
C SER A 5 -21.36 -17.39 34.71
N LEU A 6 -22.00 -16.44 35.41
CA LEU A 6 -22.21 -15.08 34.89
C LEU A 6 -20.92 -14.26 34.90
N ILE A 7 -20.12 -14.44 35.97
CA ILE A 7 -18.81 -13.78 36.10
C ILE A 7 -17.85 -14.33 35.05
N THR A 8 -17.83 -15.63 34.82
CA THR A 8 -17.00 -16.28 33.79
C THR A 8 -17.41 -15.81 32.38
N LEU A 9 -18.70 -15.69 32.10
CA LEU A 9 -19.21 -15.17 30.82
C LEU A 9 -18.82 -13.69 30.60
N LEU A 10 -18.90 -12.85 31.64
CA LEU A 10 -18.47 -11.46 31.60
C LEU A 10 -16.96 -11.31 31.36
N VAL A 11 -16.13 -12.16 31.97
CA VAL A 11 -14.66 -12.16 31.77
C VAL A 11 -14.35 -12.64 30.35
N ILE A 12 -15.01 -13.67 29.82
CA ILE A 12 -14.83 -14.12 28.44
C ILE A 12 -15.26 -13.04 27.45
N LEU A 13 -16.39 -12.34 27.71
CA LEU A 13 -16.85 -11.25 26.84
C LEU A 13 -15.90 -10.04 26.87
N SER A 14 -15.26 -9.74 28.00
CA SER A 14 -14.30 -8.62 28.09
C SER A 14 -12.99 -8.87 27.35
N VAL A 15 -12.58 -10.13 27.16
CA VAL A 15 -11.39 -10.50 26.40
C VAL A 15 -11.65 -10.49 24.88
N ALA A 16 -12.92 -10.59 24.45
CA ALA A 16 -13.28 -10.64 23.04
C ALA A 16 -13.26 -9.28 22.31
N PHE A 17 -13.05 -8.17 23.03
CA PHE A 17 -13.05 -6.81 22.47
C PHE A 17 -11.65 -6.18 22.38
N VAL A 18 -10.61 -6.96 22.16
CA VAL A 18 -9.32 -6.38 21.74
C VAL A 18 -9.38 -6.17 20.22
N ALA A 19 -10.02 -5.10 19.81
CA ALA A 19 -9.93 -4.62 18.44
C ALA A 19 -8.52 -4.02 18.25
N HIS A 20 -7.58 -4.76 17.68
CA HIS A 20 -6.30 -4.22 17.29
C HIS A 20 -6.50 -3.27 16.10
N ALA A 21 -6.47 -1.98 16.38
CA ALA A 21 -6.59 -0.93 15.36
C ALA A 21 -5.25 -0.60 14.68
N SER A 22 -4.14 -1.17 15.18
CA SER A 22 -2.77 -0.97 14.72
C SER A 22 -2.07 -2.30 14.47
N ASP A 23 -0.81 -2.25 14.03
CA ASP A 23 0.03 -3.44 13.89
C ASP A 23 0.18 -4.17 15.23
N PRO A 24 0.43 -5.50 15.23
CA PRO A 24 0.69 -6.23 16.46
C PRO A 24 1.91 -5.68 17.21
N ASP A 25 1.83 -5.66 18.55
CA ASP A 25 2.95 -5.28 19.38
C ASP A 25 4.14 -6.21 19.17
N ILE A 26 5.34 -5.64 19.17
CA ILE A 26 6.61 -6.38 19.11
C ILE A 26 7.14 -6.64 20.52
N LEU A 27 7.92 -7.72 20.67
CA LEU A 27 8.50 -8.11 21.97
C LEU A 27 9.88 -7.48 22.24
N THR A 28 10.37 -6.66 21.32
CA THR A 28 11.65 -5.96 21.35
C THR A 28 11.42 -4.48 21.08
N ASP A 29 12.41 -3.62 21.35
CA ASP A 29 12.29 -2.18 21.09
C ASP A 29 12.14 -1.87 19.60
N PHE A 30 12.73 -2.69 18.72
CA PHE A 30 12.60 -2.63 17.27
C PHE A 30 12.87 -3.99 16.65
N VAL A 31 12.45 -4.16 15.39
CA VAL A 31 12.64 -5.39 14.61
C VAL A 31 13.83 -5.21 13.67
N VAL A 32 14.77 -6.14 13.72
CA VAL A 32 15.87 -6.23 12.75
C VAL A 32 15.47 -7.27 11.68
N PRO A 33 15.37 -6.87 10.41
CA PRO A 33 15.00 -7.79 9.35
C PRO A 33 15.98 -8.96 9.21
N PRO A 34 15.52 -10.15 8.80
CA PRO A 34 16.39 -11.30 8.51
C PRO A 34 17.52 -10.92 7.54
N GLY A 35 18.73 -11.35 7.85
CA GLY A 35 19.92 -11.06 7.04
C GLY A 35 20.62 -9.74 7.40
N THR A 36 20.05 -8.92 8.25
CA THR A 36 20.72 -7.72 8.78
C THR A 36 21.55 -8.08 10.01
N ASN A 37 22.81 -7.64 10.04
CA ASN A 37 23.67 -7.87 11.21
C ASN A 37 23.34 -6.87 12.33
N ALA A 38 22.65 -7.32 13.35
CA ALA A 38 22.24 -6.50 14.49
C ALA A 38 23.43 -5.87 15.27
N SER A 39 24.64 -6.46 15.17
CA SER A 39 25.82 -5.97 15.91
C SER A 39 26.45 -4.71 15.29
N VAL A 40 26.05 -4.34 14.09
CA VAL A 40 26.61 -3.17 13.35
C VAL A 40 25.53 -2.15 13.00
N LEU A 41 24.38 -2.18 13.67
CA LEU A 41 23.33 -1.17 13.49
C LEU A 41 23.82 0.18 13.99
N ASP A 42 23.52 1.21 13.21
CA ASP A 42 23.81 2.60 13.54
C ASP A 42 22.58 3.50 13.21
N GLY A 43 22.75 4.80 13.28
CA GLY A 43 21.69 5.76 12.97
C GLY A 43 21.20 5.68 11.53
N ALA A 44 21.97 5.13 10.58
CA ALA A 44 21.55 4.97 9.19
C ALA A 44 20.41 3.95 9.05
N PHE A 45 20.38 2.90 9.88
CA PHE A 45 19.27 1.96 9.90
C PHE A 45 17.94 2.64 10.23
N PHE A 46 17.96 3.64 11.11
CA PHE A 46 16.77 4.41 11.53
C PHE A 46 16.53 5.66 10.70
N THR A 47 17.26 5.82 9.58
CA THR A 47 17.16 6.99 8.70
C THR A 47 16.62 6.57 7.34
N TYR A 48 15.58 7.26 6.86
CA TYR A 48 15.05 7.08 5.51
C TYR A 48 15.18 8.38 4.71
N THR A 49 15.89 8.31 3.59
CA THR A 49 16.15 9.47 2.71
C THR A 49 15.35 9.42 1.41
N GLY A 50 14.54 8.37 1.20
CA GLY A 50 13.78 8.15 -0.03
C GLY A 50 12.45 8.89 -0.13
N LEU A 51 12.02 9.62 0.91
CA LEU A 51 10.77 10.37 0.91
C LEU A 51 10.91 11.73 0.21
N ILE A 52 11.61 11.74 -0.93
CA ILE A 52 11.73 12.95 -1.73
C ILE A 52 10.49 13.03 -2.62
N ALA A 53 9.60 13.96 -2.31
CA ALA A 53 8.52 14.30 -3.22
C ALA A 53 9.10 14.72 -4.56
N ASP A 54 8.49 14.28 -5.65
CA ASP A 54 8.85 14.74 -6.99
C ASP A 54 8.93 16.27 -7.00
N ASN A 55 10.14 16.80 -7.24
CA ASN A 55 10.39 18.23 -7.30
C ASN A 55 10.03 18.83 -8.67
N SER A 56 9.38 18.07 -9.56
CA SER A 56 8.94 18.62 -10.84
C SER A 56 8.03 19.81 -10.57
N ALA A 57 8.28 20.90 -11.31
CA ALA A 57 7.52 22.14 -11.15
C ALA A 57 6.03 21.94 -11.48
N ASN A 58 5.71 20.94 -12.29
CA ASN A 58 4.34 20.65 -12.74
C ASN A 58 4.21 19.17 -13.16
N PRO A 59 4.02 18.23 -12.23
CA PRO A 59 3.88 16.83 -12.58
C PRO A 59 2.60 16.62 -13.39
N ALA A 60 2.71 15.90 -14.50
CA ALA A 60 1.57 15.58 -15.38
C ALA A 60 0.60 14.56 -14.76
N LYS A 61 1.01 13.90 -13.68
CA LYS A 61 0.23 12.87 -12.94
C LYS A 61 0.38 13.07 -11.44
N PHE A 62 -0.57 12.57 -10.68
CA PHE A 62 -0.39 12.36 -9.26
C PHE A 62 0.80 11.43 -9.00
N THR A 63 1.66 11.80 -8.06
CA THR A 63 2.80 11.00 -7.63
C THR A 63 2.81 10.82 -6.12
N VAL A 64 3.28 9.66 -5.66
CA VAL A 64 3.41 9.33 -4.25
C VAL A 64 4.75 8.66 -3.97
N SER A 65 5.49 9.19 -2.99
CA SER A 65 6.68 8.55 -2.41
C SER A 65 6.31 8.01 -1.04
N LYS A 66 6.64 6.74 -0.78
CA LYS A 66 6.22 6.03 0.43
C LYS A 66 7.40 5.72 1.33
N ALA A 67 7.15 5.75 2.63
CA ALA A 67 7.99 5.20 3.68
C ALA A 67 7.13 4.25 4.50
N THR A 68 6.90 3.04 4.00
CA THR A 68 6.27 1.93 4.72
C THR A 68 7.33 0.94 5.16
N ALA A 69 6.96 -0.12 5.86
CA ALA A 69 7.91 -1.17 6.24
C ALA A 69 8.62 -1.82 5.04
N ALA A 70 8.05 -1.72 3.83
CA ALA A 70 8.66 -2.24 2.61
C ALA A 70 9.84 -1.39 2.14
N GLU A 71 9.70 -0.07 2.16
CA GLU A 71 10.74 0.88 1.77
C GLU A 71 11.68 1.23 2.93
N PHE A 72 11.16 1.21 4.17
CA PHE A 72 11.87 1.56 5.39
C PHE A 72 11.66 0.49 6.47
N PRO A 73 12.45 -0.59 6.48
CA PRO A 73 12.28 -1.73 7.37
C PRO A 73 12.34 -1.43 8.87
N ALA A 74 12.96 -0.33 9.29
CA ALA A 74 12.96 0.11 10.69
C ALA A 74 11.55 0.43 11.22
N LEU A 75 10.55 0.61 10.33
CA LEU A 75 9.15 0.81 10.71
C LEU A 75 8.42 -0.47 11.10
N LEU A 76 9.00 -1.66 10.89
CA LEU A 76 8.38 -2.92 11.30
C LEU A 76 8.02 -2.90 12.79
N GLY A 77 6.74 -3.12 13.10
CA GLY A 77 6.20 -3.12 14.45
C GLY A 77 6.06 -1.74 15.11
N GLN A 78 6.35 -0.65 14.38
CA GLN A 78 6.24 0.71 14.94
C GLN A 78 4.85 1.34 14.73
N SER A 79 3.93 0.65 14.05
CA SER A 79 2.55 1.07 13.82
C SER A 79 2.44 2.47 13.18
N VAL A 80 3.42 2.85 12.39
CA VAL A 80 3.47 4.13 11.67
C VAL A 80 4.09 3.96 10.30
N SER A 81 3.60 4.71 9.33
CA SER A 81 4.23 4.93 8.03
C SER A 81 3.87 6.31 7.50
N TYR A 82 4.54 6.71 6.43
CA TYR A 82 4.43 8.05 5.89
C TYR A 82 4.42 8.04 4.36
N ALA A 83 3.75 9.04 3.77
CA ALA A 83 3.79 9.28 2.32
C ALA A 83 3.90 10.77 2.02
N ALA A 84 4.66 11.10 0.98
CA ALA A 84 4.67 12.41 0.36
C ALA A 84 3.86 12.36 -0.95
N LEU A 85 2.89 13.27 -1.09
CA LEU A 85 1.95 13.33 -2.19
C LEU A 85 2.15 14.62 -2.98
N VAL A 86 2.22 14.50 -4.30
CA VAL A 86 2.36 15.65 -5.20
C VAL A 86 1.30 15.57 -6.28
N PHE A 87 0.54 16.63 -6.41
CA PHE A 87 -0.58 16.74 -7.34
C PHE A 87 -0.33 17.89 -8.31
N GLY A 88 -0.10 17.58 -9.58
CA GLY A 88 -0.17 18.58 -10.64
C GLY A 88 -1.58 19.14 -10.83
N PRO A 89 -1.76 20.24 -11.56
CA PRO A 89 -3.08 20.75 -11.91
C PRO A 89 -3.94 19.69 -12.59
N GLY A 90 -5.19 19.54 -12.14
CA GLY A 90 -6.13 18.58 -12.68
C GLY A 90 -5.85 17.10 -12.34
N THR A 91 -4.86 16.81 -11.50
CA THR A 91 -4.53 15.40 -11.15
C THR A 91 -5.28 14.93 -9.91
N VAL A 92 -5.54 13.62 -9.87
CA VAL A 92 -6.33 12.96 -8.84
C VAL A 92 -5.57 11.75 -8.26
N ASN A 93 -5.63 11.58 -6.94
CA ASN A 93 -5.49 10.28 -6.31
C ASN A 93 -6.90 9.67 -6.28
N PRO A 94 -7.16 8.64 -7.10
CA PRO A 94 -8.51 8.14 -7.33
C PRO A 94 -9.14 7.57 -6.06
N PRO A 95 -10.46 7.29 -6.06
CA PRO A 95 -11.12 6.63 -4.94
C PRO A 95 -10.38 5.35 -4.54
N HIS A 96 -9.97 5.28 -3.26
CA HIS A 96 -9.19 4.18 -2.72
C HIS A 96 -9.46 3.99 -1.23
N VAL A 97 -8.93 2.90 -0.65
CA VAL A 97 -9.01 2.61 0.78
C VAL A 97 -7.65 2.18 1.33
N HIS A 98 -7.44 2.43 2.63
CA HIS A 98 -6.35 1.85 3.39
C HIS A 98 -6.91 0.80 4.36
N PRO A 99 -6.85 -0.51 4.03
CA PRO A 99 -7.56 -1.54 4.80
C PRO A 99 -6.98 -1.78 6.20
N ARG A 100 -5.72 -1.36 6.45
CA ARG A 100 -5.04 -1.63 7.72
C ARG A 100 -4.74 -0.38 8.56
N ALA A 101 -5.01 0.83 8.05
CA ALA A 101 -4.73 2.07 8.77
C ALA A 101 -5.77 3.16 8.50
N SER A 102 -5.93 4.06 9.45
CA SER A 102 -6.41 5.42 9.17
C SER A 102 -5.27 6.26 8.59
N GLU A 103 -5.64 7.29 7.83
CA GLU A 103 -4.73 8.26 7.25
C GLU A 103 -4.98 9.64 7.85
N LEU A 104 -3.92 10.34 8.24
CA LEU A 104 -3.96 11.75 8.59
C LEU A 104 -3.17 12.54 7.56
N LEU A 105 -3.87 13.30 6.72
CA LEU A 105 -3.28 14.12 5.67
C LEU A 105 -3.04 15.54 6.19
N TYR A 106 -1.88 16.12 5.83
CA TYR A 106 -1.51 17.50 6.08
C TYR A 106 -1.11 18.20 4.79
N VAL A 107 -1.73 19.32 4.47
CA VAL A 107 -1.46 20.10 3.25
C VAL A 107 -0.27 21.04 3.47
N VAL A 108 0.80 20.79 2.71
CA VAL A 108 2.02 21.62 2.72
C VAL A 108 1.89 22.80 1.74
N GLN A 109 1.25 22.54 0.61
CA GLN A 109 1.00 23.51 -0.44
C GLN A 109 -0.36 23.18 -1.07
N GLY A 110 -1.35 24.05 -0.87
CA GLY A 110 -2.72 23.91 -1.38
C GLY A 110 -3.06 24.96 -2.43
N PRO A 111 -4.34 25.04 -2.83
CA PRO A 111 -5.45 24.25 -2.28
C PRO A 111 -5.47 22.80 -2.75
N LEU A 112 -6.07 21.89 -1.95
CA LEU A 112 -6.29 20.49 -2.29
C LEU A 112 -7.71 20.07 -1.87
N MET A 113 -8.52 19.61 -2.81
CA MET A 113 -9.82 19.04 -2.51
C MET A 113 -9.63 17.60 -2.00
N VAL A 114 -10.31 17.25 -0.93
CA VAL A 114 -10.36 15.91 -0.37
C VAL A 114 -11.81 15.48 -0.16
N GLY A 115 -12.06 14.19 -0.17
CA GLY A 115 -13.39 13.65 0.11
C GLY A 115 -13.32 12.24 0.69
N LEU A 116 -14.28 11.95 1.55
CA LEU A 116 -14.47 10.71 2.29
C LEU A 116 -15.93 10.28 2.12
N VAL A 117 -16.17 9.00 1.82
CA VAL A 117 -17.52 8.44 1.67
C VAL A 117 -17.99 7.84 2.98
N ASP A 118 -19.12 8.33 3.52
CA ASP A 118 -19.87 7.64 4.56
C ASP A 118 -20.68 6.50 3.91
N GLU A 119 -20.18 5.29 4.01
CA GLU A 119 -20.78 4.11 3.39
C GLU A 119 -22.15 3.75 4.01
N THR A 120 -22.40 4.16 5.26
CA THR A 120 -23.68 3.90 5.94
C THR A 120 -24.78 4.80 5.38
N LYS A 121 -24.48 6.06 5.09
CA LYS A 121 -25.43 7.04 4.59
C LYS A 121 -25.39 7.19 3.07
N ASN A 122 -24.34 6.66 2.44
CA ASN A 122 -24.00 6.88 1.03
C ASN A 122 -23.84 8.38 0.70
N GLU A 123 -23.12 9.10 1.57
CA GLU A 123 -22.86 10.52 1.47
C GLU A 123 -21.36 10.80 1.38
N VAL A 124 -20.98 11.87 0.68
CA VAL A 124 -19.60 12.34 0.59
C VAL A 124 -19.37 13.53 1.51
N TYR A 125 -18.41 13.42 2.42
CA TYR A 125 -17.88 14.55 3.18
C TYR A 125 -16.66 15.09 2.47
N ALA A 126 -16.81 16.18 1.74
CA ALA A 126 -15.74 16.80 0.97
C ALA A 126 -15.37 18.19 1.50
N GLN A 127 -14.09 18.56 1.38
CA GLN A 127 -13.56 19.85 1.76
C GLN A 127 -12.41 20.26 0.83
N THR A 128 -12.27 21.54 0.57
CA THR A 128 -11.08 22.12 -0.06
C THR A 128 -10.15 22.65 1.04
N LEU A 129 -9.05 21.95 1.23
CA LEU A 129 -8.05 22.26 2.25
C LEU A 129 -7.08 23.33 1.75
N GLN A 130 -6.67 24.21 2.64
CA GLN A 130 -5.63 25.21 2.42
C GLN A 130 -4.29 24.72 2.99
N THR A 131 -3.21 25.39 2.66
CA THR A 131 -1.90 25.15 3.28
C THR A 131 -2.01 25.25 4.81
N GLY A 132 -1.55 24.22 5.52
CA GLY A 132 -1.63 24.12 6.97
C GLY A 132 -2.82 23.31 7.49
N ASP A 133 -3.82 23.03 6.65
CA ASP A 133 -4.99 22.24 7.05
C ASP A 133 -4.65 20.74 7.12
N MET A 134 -5.43 20.03 7.94
CA MET A 134 -5.36 18.58 8.10
C MET A 134 -6.74 17.96 7.86
N PHE A 135 -6.74 16.72 7.36
CA PHE A 135 -7.94 15.91 7.20
C PHE A 135 -7.68 14.47 7.60
N VAL A 136 -8.64 13.84 8.28
CA VAL A 136 -8.54 12.43 8.68
C VAL A 136 -9.42 11.57 7.79
N PHE A 137 -8.85 10.47 7.28
CA PHE A 137 -9.59 9.40 6.62
C PHE A 137 -9.59 8.19 7.55
N PRO A 138 -10.76 7.79 8.11
CA PRO A 138 -10.86 6.63 8.94
C PRO A 138 -10.49 5.34 8.18
N LYS A 139 -9.99 4.37 8.93
CA LYS A 139 -9.53 3.09 8.40
C LYS A 139 -10.60 2.41 7.53
N GLY A 140 -10.21 2.00 6.34
CA GLY A 140 -11.03 1.22 5.40
C GLY A 140 -12.08 2.02 4.64
N MET A 141 -12.31 3.30 4.95
CA MET A 141 -13.30 4.11 4.25
C MET A 141 -12.80 4.59 2.90
N VAL A 142 -13.68 4.59 1.91
CA VAL A 142 -13.38 5.10 0.56
C VAL A 142 -13.15 6.60 0.61
N HIS A 143 -12.04 7.04 0.04
CA HIS A 143 -11.65 8.45 0.01
C HIS A 143 -10.83 8.78 -1.24
N PHE A 144 -10.68 10.07 -1.51
CA PHE A 144 -9.95 10.58 -2.67
C PHE A 144 -9.34 11.95 -2.37
N GLN A 145 -8.34 12.33 -3.19
CA GLN A 145 -7.80 13.69 -3.20
C GLN A 145 -7.72 14.17 -4.66
N PHE A 146 -8.01 15.45 -4.90
CA PHE A 146 -8.04 16.04 -6.22
C PHE A 146 -7.48 17.48 -6.20
N ASN A 147 -6.54 17.77 -7.07
CA ASN A 147 -6.05 19.11 -7.29
C ASN A 147 -6.80 19.76 -8.47
N GLY A 148 -7.87 20.49 -8.17
CA GLY A 148 -8.61 21.26 -9.17
C GLY A 148 -8.04 22.68 -9.41
N GLY A 149 -6.91 23.03 -8.78
CA GLY A 149 -6.25 24.33 -8.95
C GLY A 149 -5.31 24.38 -10.15
N GLU A 150 -4.74 25.57 -10.39
CA GLU A 150 -3.81 25.83 -11.50
C GLU A 150 -2.34 25.60 -11.12
N HIS A 151 -2.05 25.37 -9.85
CA HIS A 151 -0.71 25.18 -9.32
C HIS A 151 -0.57 23.82 -8.66
N VAL A 152 0.67 23.35 -8.51
CA VAL A 152 0.98 22.10 -7.83
C VAL A 152 0.52 22.16 -6.38
N ALA A 153 -0.22 21.15 -5.92
CA ALA A 153 -0.52 20.92 -4.53
C ALA A 153 0.39 19.81 -3.95
N ARG A 154 0.75 19.94 -2.68
CA ARG A 154 1.62 19.03 -1.96
C ARG A 154 1.04 18.72 -0.60
N ALA A 155 1.09 17.46 -0.22
CA ALA A 155 0.64 17.00 1.08
C ALA A 155 1.56 15.90 1.63
N PHE A 156 1.48 15.69 2.93
CA PHE A 156 2.01 14.52 3.60
C PHE A 156 0.88 13.74 4.24
N SER A 157 1.00 12.42 4.25
CA SER A 157 0.07 11.53 4.94
C SER A 157 0.82 10.65 5.93
N ALA A 158 0.31 10.61 7.16
CA ALA A 158 0.74 9.68 8.20
C ALA A 158 -0.30 8.57 8.34
N PHE A 159 0.14 7.33 8.54
CA PHE A 159 -0.73 6.16 8.66
C PHE A 159 -0.51 5.46 9.99
N GLY A 160 -1.56 4.95 10.62
CA GLY A 160 -1.53 4.17 11.85
C GLY A 160 -1.17 2.70 11.63
N SER A 161 -0.27 2.40 10.72
CA SER A 161 0.31 1.08 10.44
C SER A 161 1.62 1.23 9.68
N ALA A 162 2.59 0.37 9.93
CA ALA A 162 3.81 0.26 9.11
C ALA A 162 3.52 -0.28 7.69
N SER A 163 2.35 -0.88 7.48
CA SER A 163 1.89 -1.44 6.20
C SER A 163 0.41 -1.16 5.97
N PRO A 164 0.01 0.11 5.71
CA PRO A 164 -1.40 0.51 5.61
C PRO A 164 -2.16 -0.21 4.49
N GLY A 165 -1.45 -0.57 3.43
CA GLY A 165 -2.03 -1.02 2.18
C GLY A 165 -2.68 0.13 1.42
N THR A 166 -2.89 -0.08 0.12
CA THR A 166 -3.68 0.82 -0.72
C THR A 166 -4.44 -0.03 -1.72
N VAL A 167 -5.75 0.11 -1.74
CA VAL A 167 -6.64 -0.56 -2.69
C VAL A 167 -7.32 0.53 -3.51
N SER A 168 -6.86 0.74 -4.74
CA SER A 168 -7.49 1.67 -5.70
C SER A 168 -8.75 1.01 -6.25
N LEU A 169 -9.90 1.65 -6.12
CA LEU A 169 -11.16 1.09 -6.60
C LEU A 169 -11.19 0.93 -8.12
N PRO A 170 -10.78 1.92 -8.95
CA PRO A 170 -10.73 1.73 -10.39
C PRO A 170 -9.85 0.56 -10.80
N VAL A 171 -8.62 0.49 -10.28
CA VAL A 171 -7.67 -0.59 -10.58
C VAL A 171 -8.23 -1.94 -10.13
N THR A 172 -8.80 -2.00 -8.94
CA THR A 172 -9.37 -3.25 -8.40
C THR A 172 -10.55 -3.75 -9.23
N LEU A 173 -11.39 -2.85 -9.75
CA LEU A 173 -12.53 -3.23 -10.57
C LEU A 173 -12.11 -3.67 -11.99
N PHE A 174 -11.18 -2.98 -12.61
CA PHE A 174 -10.92 -3.11 -14.06
C PHE A 174 -9.59 -3.78 -14.41
N GLU A 175 -8.69 -4.03 -13.45
CA GLU A 175 -7.40 -4.68 -13.73
C GLU A 175 -7.20 -6.00 -12.94
N SER A 176 -8.18 -6.42 -12.13
CA SER A 176 -8.05 -7.62 -11.30
C SER A 176 -8.48 -8.91 -12.01
N GLY A 177 -9.05 -8.82 -13.21
CA GLY A 177 -9.58 -9.97 -13.95
C GLY A 177 -10.98 -10.38 -13.50
N ILE A 178 -11.79 -9.49 -12.95
CA ILE A 178 -13.23 -9.72 -12.77
C ILE A 178 -13.84 -9.94 -14.16
N PRO A 179 -14.62 -11.02 -14.38
CA PRO A 179 -15.20 -11.26 -15.70
C PRO A 179 -16.08 -10.10 -16.19
N ASP A 180 -15.93 -9.69 -17.45
CA ASP A 180 -16.61 -8.54 -18.07
C ASP A 180 -18.12 -8.60 -17.86
N VAL A 181 -18.72 -9.79 -18.02
CA VAL A 181 -20.16 -9.97 -17.79
C VAL A 181 -20.60 -9.61 -16.35
N VAL A 182 -19.73 -9.75 -15.37
CA VAL A 182 -19.99 -9.33 -13.97
C VAL A 182 -19.97 -7.81 -13.87
N LEU A 183 -18.98 -7.17 -14.51
CA LEU A 183 -18.87 -5.70 -14.54
C LEU A 183 -20.03 -5.07 -15.31
N GLU A 184 -20.37 -5.59 -16.51
CA GLU A 184 -21.52 -5.14 -17.31
C GLU A 184 -22.82 -5.17 -16.49
N LYS A 185 -23.12 -6.31 -15.84
CA LYS A 185 -24.35 -6.47 -15.05
C LYS A 185 -24.36 -5.64 -13.79
N SER A 186 -23.21 -5.48 -13.11
CA SER A 186 -23.10 -4.73 -11.86
C SER A 186 -23.18 -3.22 -12.08
N LEU A 187 -22.56 -2.72 -13.18
CA LEU A 187 -22.48 -1.31 -13.48
C LEU A 187 -23.59 -0.83 -14.45
N HIS A 188 -24.37 -1.77 -15.02
CA HIS A 188 -25.39 -1.49 -16.04
C HIS A 188 -24.81 -0.78 -17.28
N VAL A 189 -23.67 -1.25 -17.75
CA VAL A 189 -22.95 -0.72 -18.93
C VAL A 189 -22.77 -1.81 -19.98
N ASP A 190 -22.41 -1.40 -21.20
CA ASP A 190 -22.09 -2.32 -22.29
C ASP A 190 -20.63 -2.80 -22.21
N GLU A 191 -20.33 -3.95 -22.82
CA GLU A 191 -19.00 -4.56 -22.94
C GLU A 191 -17.95 -3.56 -23.46
N ALA A 192 -18.31 -2.73 -24.43
CA ALA A 192 -17.42 -1.72 -24.99
C ALA A 192 -16.94 -0.68 -23.96
N ILE A 193 -17.80 -0.36 -22.97
CA ILE A 193 -17.43 0.56 -21.87
C ILE A 193 -16.50 -0.14 -20.90
N VAL A 194 -16.74 -1.41 -20.57
CA VAL A 194 -15.86 -2.21 -19.71
C VAL A 194 -14.44 -2.26 -20.30
N HIS A 195 -14.33 -2.66 -21.58
CA HIS A 195 -13.05 -2.74 -22.27
C HIS A 195 -12.33 -1.39 -22.39
N ALA A 196 -13.07 -0.29 -22.59
CA ALA A 196 -12.48 1.05 -22.61
C ALA A 196 -11.87 1.43 -21.25
N LEU A 197 -12.56 1.12 -20.13
CA LEU A 197 -12.06 1.38 -18.79
C LEU A 197 -10.86 0.50 -18.43
N GLU A 198 -10.85 -0.76 -18.83
CA GLU A 198 -9.72 -1.66 -18.65
C GLU A 198 -8.48 -1.16 -19.43
N HIS A 199 -8.69 -0.76 -20.69
CA HIS A 199 -7.61 -0.23 -21.53
C HIS A 199 -7.01 1.07 -20.97
N ASP A 200 -7.85 1.99 -20.51
CA ASP A 200 -7.41 3.32 -20.05
C ASP A 200 -6.71 3.27 -18.67
N LEU A 201 -7.02 2.25 -17.86
CA LEU A 201 -6.40 2.02 -16.55
C LEU A 201 -5.18 1.12 -16.63
N ALA A 202 -5.02 0.33 -17.70
CA ALA A 202 -3.91 -0.60 -17.86
C ALA A 202 -2.55 0.12 -17.70
N PRO A 203 -1.59 -0.45 -16.97
CA PRO A 203 -0.27 0.11 -16.87
C PRO A 203 0.36 0.18 -18.27
N PRO A 204 1.16 1.23 -18.58
CA PRO A 204 1.83 1.32 -19.86
C PRO A 204 2.65 0.05 -20.11
N ALA A 205 2.59 -0.46 -21.33
CA ALA A 205 3.34 -1.66 -21.71
C ALA A 205 4.82 -1.52 -21.28
N PRO A 206 5.43 -2.56 -20.69
CA PRO A 206 6.84 -2.51 -20.31
C PRO A 206 7.66 -2.11 -21.53
N ALA A 207 8.61 -1.18 -21.34
CA ALA A 207 9.52 -0.80 -22.40
C ALA A 207 10.17 -2.06 -23.00
N PRO A 208 10.33 -2.16 -24.32
CA PRO A 208 11.02 -3.29 -24.94
C PRO A 208 12.36 -3.48 -24.23
N ALA A 209 12.66 -4.72 -23.85
CA ALA A 209 13.94 -5.05 -23.23
C ALA A 209 15.06 -4.52 -24.16
N PRO A 210 16.11 -3.87 -23.63
CA PRO A 210 17.25 -3.48 -24.44
C PRO A 210 17.75 -4.71 -25.18
N ASP A 211 17.98 -4.59 -26.49
CA ASP A 211 18.46 -5.68 -27.34
C ASP A 211 19.61 -6.39 -26.64
N SER A 212 19.43 -7.69 -26.41
CA SER A 212 20.49 -8.51 -25.80
C SER A 212 21.74 -8.39 -26.65
N PRO A 213 22.94 -8.17 -26.09
CA PRO A 213 24.16 -8.14 -26.85
C PRO A 213 24.26 -9.42 -27.69
N PRO A 214 24.70 -9.37 -28.96
CA PRO A 214 24.83 -10.55 -29.80
C PRO A 214 25.69 -11.60 -29.08
N ALA A 215 25.20 -12.82 -29.07
CA ALA A 215 25.88 -13.96 -28.43
C ALA A 215 27.32 -14.06 -28.96
N PRO A 216 28.33 -14.27 -28.11
CA PRO A 216 29.69 -14.44 -28.56
C PRO A 216 29.79 -15.63 -29.50
N LYS A 217 30.33 -15.40 -30.70
CA LYS A 217 30.57 -16.46 -31.68
C LYS A 217 31.63 -17.41 -31.14
N ASN A 218 31.18 -18.65 -30.86
CA ASN A 218 31.95 -19.90 -30.74
C ASN A 218 33.46 -19.83 -30.44
N GLY A 219 33.78 -20.07 -29.16
CA GLY A 219 35.05 -20.68 -28.78
C GLY A 219 34.76 -22.08 -28.21
N ALA A 220 35.58 -23.06 -28.57
CA ALA A 220 35.42 -24.48 -28.33
C ALA A 220 35.07 -24.84 -26.88
N ALA A 221 34.06 -25.72 -26.73
CA ALA A 221 33.65 -26.28 -25.45
C ALA A 221 34.72 -27.19 -24.86
N SER A 222 35.18 -26.85 -23.65
CA SER A 222 35.90 -27.81 -22.78
C SER A 222 34.89 -28.58 -21.94
N PRO A 223 35.06 -29.89 -21.72
CA PRO A 223 34.08 -30.69 -20.96
C PRO A 223 34.17 -30.37 -19.47
N VAL A 224 33.01 -30.07 -18.88
CA VAL A 224 32.84 -29.89 -17.44
C VAL A 224 32.62 -31.27 -16.81
N PRO A 225 33.32 -31.65 -15.70
CA PRO A 225 33.09 -32.91 -15.04
C PRO A 225 31.74 -32.94 -14.31
N ALA A 226 30.99 -34.02 -14.48
CA ALA A 226 29.72 -34.27 -13.82
C ALA A 226 29.89 -34.31 -12.30
N CYS A 227 29.26 -33.42 -11.59
CA CYS A 227 29.15 -33.49 -10.13
C CYS A 227 27.89 -34.27 -9.75
N LEU A 228 28.13 -35.35 -9.02
CA LEU A 228 27.18 -36.37 -8.59
C LEU A 228 26.21 -35.75 -7.56
N SER A 229 24.91 -35.66 -7.88
CA SER A 229 23.87 -35.19 -6.96
C SER A 229 23.53 -36.28 -5.96
N LEU A 230 23.87 -36.07 -4.68
CA LEU A 230 23.40 -36.90 -3.58
C LEU A 230 21.96 -36.53 -3.23
N LEU A 231 21.02 -37.42 -3.53
CA LEU A 231 19.64 -37.41 -3.02
C LEU A 231 19.66 -37.87 -1.56
N VAL A 232 19.39 -36.98 -0.62
CA VAL A 232 19.07 -37.38 0.76
C VAL A 232 17.54 -37.35 0.89
N GLY A 233 16.98 -38.58 0.95
CA GLY A 233 15.59 -38.80 1.29
C GLY A 233 15.34 -38.60 2.78
N PHE A 234 14.35 -37.78 3.13
CA PHE A 234 13.78 -37.73 4.47
C PHE A 234 12.57 -38.66 4.53
N ALA A 235 12.73 -39.76 5.27
CA ALA A 235 11.62 -40.64 5.63
C ALA A 235 10.82 -40.02 6.79
N ALA A 236 9.51 -39.92 6.62
CA ALA A 236 8.58 -39.61 7.68
C ALA A 236 8.50 -40.79 8.67
N ALA A 237 8.67 -40.53 9.95
CA ALA A 237 8.24 -41.44 11.01
C ALA A 237 7.10 -40.75 11.79
N LEU A 238 5.87 -41.26 11.55
CA LEU A 238 4.77 -41.20 12.51
C LEU A 238 5.13 -42.17 13.65
N LEU A 239 4.91 -41.77 14.93
CA LEU A 239 4.24 -42.55 15.96
C LEU A 239 4.43 -41.92 17.35
N LEU A 240 3.28 -41.77 17.98
CA LEU A 240 2.93 -41.55 19.39
C LEU A 240 2.69 -40.12 19.80
#